data_b6d196acbc3e2bbaa5b57c82bb7fc266
#
_entry.id   b6d196acbc3e2bbaa5b57c82bb7fc266
#
_cell.length_a   1.000
_cell.length_b   1.000
_cell.length_c   1.000
_cell.angle_alpha   90.00
_cell.angle_beta   90.00
_cell.angle_gamma   90.00
#
_symmetry.space_group_name_H-M   'P 1'
#
loop_
_entity.id
_entity.type
_entity.pdbx_description
1 polymer ?
#
loop_
_entity_poly.entity_id
_entity_poly.type
_entity_poly.pdbx_seq_one_letter_code
_entity_poly.pdbx_strand_id
1 'polypeptide(L)'
;MRWKLMAHVLRRPTWWLGLLSMLGAFGFQVAALDQGGLTLVQPLLVTELIFLALVLRFWFGRPLGWREAFGVVLTVAGLATFLAISNQGGGSLVPDQLGWLLMVIATVGAAALCVSLARVGSRPWRSAWYGAAAAIAFAVSAAFMKASTVLVHRGGLPVLFTHFEPYGIAVAGLAGLFLAQNAFLAGPITASQASLVIVDPLASIIIGVGLFGDNLRGGIGALALDAATLALMSLGLVVLCHSPLIVNTSPEDRLVRASHRVAREAQAS
;
A
#
# COMPACT_ATOMS: atom_id res chain seq x y z
N MET A 1 -9.36 20.82 -24.67
CA MET A 1 -10.46 20.48 -23.75
C MET A 1 -10.02 20.06 -22.35
N ARG A 2 -8.87 19.41 -22.19
CA ARG A 2 -8.32 18.91 -20.92
C ARG A 2 -7.96 20.01 -19.90
N TRP A 3 -7.43 21.16 -20.33
CA TRP A 3 -7.03 22.26 -19.44
C TRP A 3 -8.20 22.90 -18.67
N LYS A 4 -9.38 23.01 -19.27
CA LYS A 4 -10.57 23.54 -18.58
C LYS A 4 -11.04 22.61 -17.44
N LEU A 5 -10.90 21.29 -17.61
CA LEU A 5 -11.20 20.32 -16.56
C LEU A 5 -10.21 20.41 -15.42
N MET A 6 -8.90 20.49 -15.69
CA MET A 6 -7.87 20.68 -14.66
C MET A 6 -8.08 21.98 -13.88
N ALA A 7 -8.33 23.09 -14.57
CA ALA A 7 -8.61 24.38 -13.92
C ALA A 7 -9.88 24.33 -13.05
N HIS A 8 -10.91 23.56 -13.45
CA HIS A 8 -12.11 23.38 -12.66
C HIS A 8 -11.86 22.55 -11.38
N VAL A 9 -11.06 21.47 -11.49
CA VAL A 9 -10.69 20.63 -10.35
C VAL A 9 -9.83 21.40 -9.36
N LEU A 10 -8.82 22.16 -9.83
CA LEU A 10 -7.94 22.97 -8.99
C LEU A 10 -8.68 24.09 -8.24
N ARG A 11 -9.84 24.51 -8.71
CA ARG A 11 -10.67 25.52 -8.02
C ARG A 11 -11.53 24.94 -6.90
N ARG A 12 -11.61 23.61 -6.76
CA ARG A 12 -12.42 22.99 -5.71
C ARG A 12 -11.65 22.89 -4.41
N PRO A 13 -12.16 23.43 -3.28
CA PRO A 13 -11.48 23.35 -1.98
C PRO A 13 -11.29 21.90 -1.50
N THR A 14 -12.16 21.00 -1.87
CA THR A 14 -12.05 19.55 -1.59
C THR A 14 -10.83 18.91 -2.24
N TRP A 15 -10.37 19.42 -3.40
CA TRP A 15 -9.16 18.94 -4.04
C TRP A 15 -7.90 19.32 -3.24
N TRP A 16 -7.86 20.57 -2.78
CA TRP A 16 -6.76 21.06 -1.93
C TRP A 16 -6.72 20.34 -0.58
N LEU A 17 -7.89 20.07 0.01
CA LEU A 17 -7.98 19.29 1.24
C LEU A 17 -7.40 17.88 1.03
N GLY A 18 -7.75 17.21 -0.08
CA GLY A 18 -7.18 15.91 -0.43
C GLY A 18 -5.67 15.95 -0.64
N LEU A 19 -5.16 16.97 -1.34
CA LEU A 19 -3.71 17.16 -1.55
C LEU A 19 -2.97 17.40 -0.23
N LEU A 20 -3.50 18.28 0.64
CA LEU A 20 -2.92 18.57 1.95
C LEU A 20 -2.93 17.33 2.84
N SER A 21 -4.01 16.55 2.82
CA SER A 21 -4.08 15.28 3.55
C SER A 21 -3.06 14.26 3.05
N MET A 22 -2.85 14.18 1.73
CA MET A 22 -1.84 13.30 1.14
C MET A 22 -0.42 13.73 1.51
N LEU A 23 -0.11 15.03 1.45
CA LEU A 23 1.19 15.57 1.89
C LEU A 23 1.41 15.37 3.39
N GLY A 24 0.37 15.55 4.20
CA GLY A 24 0.41 15.25 5.64
C GLY A 24 0.69 13.79 5.92
N ALA A 25 -0.02 12.87 5.25
CA ALA A 25 0.21 11.43 5.36
C ALA A 25 1.64 11.05 4.98
N PHE A 26 2.16 11.62 3.88
CA PHE A 26 3.56 11.44 3.47
C PHE A 26 4.53 11.92 4.55
N GLY A 27 4.31 13.10 5.13
CA GLY A 27 5.13 13.63 6.22
C GLY A 27 5.11 12.75 7.47
N PHE A 28 3.95 12.22 7.87
CA PHE A 28 3.84 11.28 8.97
C PHE A 28 4.54 9.95 8.66
N GLN A 29 4.48 9.46 7.42
CA GLN A 29 5.18 8.26 7.01
C GLN A 29 6.71 8.45 7.10
N VAL A 30 7.23 9.60 6.63
CA VAL A 30 8.65 9.95 6.79
C VAL A 30 9.04 9.96 8.26
N ALA A 31 8.25 10.63 9.12
CA ALA A 31 8.52 10.69 10.55
C ALA A 31 8.45 9.31 11.23
N ALA A 32 7.56 8.44 10.81
CA ALA A 32 7.47 7.07 11.31
C ALA A 32 8.70 6.24 10.89
N LEU A 33 9.13 6.34 9.63
CA LEU A 33 10.33 5.66 9.12
C LEU A 33 11.63 6.21 9.75
N ASP A 34 11.61 7.46 10.18
CA ASP A 34 12.72 8.04 10.91
C ASP A 34 12.92 7.39 12.29
N GLN A 35 11.83 7.10 12.99
CA GLN A 35 11.84 6.51 14.33
C GLN A 35 11.82 4.98 14.33
N GLY A 36 11.29 4.34 13.27
CA GLY A 36 11.11 2.89 13.17
C GLY A 36 11.81 2.25 11.96
N GLY A 37 11.98 0.93 12.03
CA GLY A 37 12.41 0.14 10.87
C GLY A 37 11.31 0.03 9.81
N LEU A 38 11.74 -0.23 8.58
CA LEU A 38 10.83 -0.46 7.46
C LEU A 38 9.90 -1.67 7.75
N THR A 39 10.47 -2.69 8.37
CA THR A 39 9.79 -3.92 8.80
C THR A 39 8.63 -3.67 9.77
N LEU A 40 8.68 -2.60 10.56
CA LEU A 40 7.66 -2.25 11.53
C LEU A 40 6.61 -1.28 10.94
N VAL A 41 7.09 -0.24 10.25
CA VAL A 41 6.25 0.86 9.78
C VAL A 41 5.30 0.40 8.67
N GLN A 42 5.75 -0.45 7.76
CA GLN A 42 4.94 -0.87 6.61
C GLN A 42 3.75 -1.77 6.98
N PRO A 43 3.86 -2.77 7.86
CA PRO A 43 2.68 -3.48 8.34
C PRO A 43 1.68 -2.57 9.08
N LEU A 44 2.17 -1.53 9.77
CA LEU A 44 1.31 -0.58 10.47
C LEU A 44 0.42 0.23 9.51
N LEU A 45 0.92 0.57 8.31
CA LEU A 45 0.14 1.29 7.29
C LEU A 45 -1.09 0.53 6.83
N VAL A 46 -1.09 -0.79 6.96
CA VAL A 46 -2.25 -1.64 6.63
C VAL A 46 -3.50 -1.27 7.45
N THR A 47 -3.33 -0.61 8.61
CA THR A 47 -4.45 -0.08 9.41
C THR A 47 -5.28 0.96 8.65
N GLU A 48 -4.81 1.49 7.52
CA GLU A 48 -5.57 2.40 6.66
C GLU A 48 -6.93 1.83 6.25
N LEU A 49 -7.00 0.51 5.96
CA LEU A 49 -8.26 -0.15 5.62
C LEU A 49 -9.22 -0.23 6.80
N ILE A 50 -8.69 -0.33 8.02
CA ILE A 50 -9.50 -0.29 9.23
C ILE A 50 -10.10 1.12 9.41
N PHE A 51 -9.27 2.15 9.26
CA PHE A 51 -9.73 3.54 9.30
C PHE A 51 -10.75 3.83 8.18
N LEU A 52 -10.53 3.30 6.97
CA LEU A 52 -11.50 3.40 5.88
C LEU A 52 -12.84 2.77 6.25
N ALA A 53 -12.84 1.57 6.84
CA ALA A 53 -14.05 0.91 7.29
C ALA A 53 -14.78 1.72 8.38
N LEU A 54 -14.05 2.31 9.33
CA LEU A 54 -14.59 3.18 10.37
C LEU A 54 -15.20 4.46 9.78
N VAL A 55 -14.51 5.12 8.86
CA VAL A 55 -15.04 6.30 8.17
C VAL A 55 -16.32 5.96 7.40
N LEU A 56 -16.36 4.83 6.69
CA LEU A 56 -17.56 4.37 5.99
C LEU A 56 -18.72 4.10 6.98
N ARG A 57 -18.42 3.60 8.16
CA ARG A 57 -19.42 3.32 9.20
C ARG A 57 -19.96 4.60 9.82
N PHE A 58 -19.07 5.48 10.30
CA PHE A 58 -19.47 6.63 11.14
C PHE A 58 -19.84 7.86 10.33
N TRP A 59 -19.17 8.10 9.19
CA TRP A 59 -19.43 9.28 8.36
C TRP A 59 -20.45 9.04 7.27
N PHE A 60 -20.43 7.86 6.66
CA PHE A 60 -21.36 7.50 5.59
C PHE A 60 -22.55 6.65 6.05
N GLY A 61 -22.65 6.34 7.34
CA GLY A 61 -23.77 5.60 7.93
C GLY A 61 -23.92 4.17 7.41
N ARG A 62 -22.89 3.59 6.79
CA ARG A 62 -22.96 2.24 6.24
C ARG A 62 -22.81 1.20 7.36
N PRO A 63 -23.74 0.23 7.49
CA PRO A 63 -23.65 -0.79 8.53
C PRO A 63 -22.40 -1.65 8.30
N LEU A 64 -21.55 -1.80 9.31
CA LEU A 64 -20.53 -2.83 9.33
C LEU A 64 -21.24 -4.19 9.48
N GLY A 65 -21.08 -5.03 8.48
CA GLY A 65 -21.53 -6.39 8.57
C GLY A 65 -20.60 -7.26 9.43
N TRP A 66 -21.05 -8.45 9.75
CA TRP A 66 -20.27 -9.43 10.51
C TRP A 66 -18.92 -9.76 9.82
N ARG A 67 -18.90 -9.85 8.50
CA ARG A 67 -17.68 -10.14 7.72
C ARG A 67 -16.63 -9.06 7.86
N GLU A 68 -17.06 -7.80 7.79
CA GLU A 68 -16.19 -6.65 7.97
C GLU A 68 -15.62 -6.59 9.39
N ALA A 69 -16.47 -6.79 10.40
CA ALA A 69 -16.04 -6.83 11.79
C ALA A 69 -15.02 -7.95 12.02
N PHE A 70 -15.26 -9.13 11.46
CA PHE A 70 -14.33 -10.25 11.54
C PHE A 70 -13.00 -9.95 10.84
N GLY A 71 -13.03 -9.36 9.63
CA GLY A 71 -11.83 -8.94 8.90
C GLY A 71 -11.01 -7.91 9.69
N VAL A 72 -11.66 -6.91 10.28
CA VAL A 72 -11.01 -5.92 11.16
C VAL A 72 -10.35 -6.60 12.36
N VAL A 73 -11.08 -7.43 13.08
CA VAL A 73 -10.54 -8.13 14.27
C VAL A 73 -9.33 -8.99 13.91
N LEU A 74 -9.42 -9.72 12.81
CA LEU A 74 -8.33 -10.59 12.34
C LEU A 74 -7.08 -9.79 11.96
N THR A 75 -7.26 -8.67 11.25
CA THR A 75 -6.17 -7.76 10.87
C THR A 75 -5.52 -7.14 12.10
N VAL A 76 -6.33 -6.63 13.05
CA VAL A 76 -5.82 -6.03 14.29
C VAL A 76 -5.09 -7.06 15.14
N ALA A 77 -5.65 -8.25 15.29
CA ALA A 77 -5.02 -9.32 16.05
C ALA A 77 -3.68 -9.76 15.43
N GLY A 78 -3.66 -9.95 14.11
CA GLY A 78 -2.44 -10.29 13.38
C GLY A 78 -1.36 -9.22 13.53
N LEU A 79 -1.72 -7.95 13.31
CA LEU A 79 -0.81 -6.81 13.43
C LEU A 79 -0.33 -6.63 14.87
N ALA A 80 -1.22 -6.64 15.86
CA ALA A 80 -0.85 -6.47 17.26
C ALA A 80 0.10 -7.58 17.74
N THR A 81 -0.17 -8.82 17.34
CA THR A 81 0.70 -9.96 17.65
C THR A 81 2.05 -9.81 16.96
N PHE A 82 2.07 -9.43 15.68
CA PHE A 82 3.32 -9.14 14.96
C PHE A 82 4.15 -8.08 15.69
N LEU A 83 3.55 -6.94 16.02
CA LEU A 83 4.24 -5.85 16.72
C LEU A 83 4.73 -6.24 18.13
N ALA A 84 3.97 -7.07 18.85
CA ALA A 84 4.34 -7.54 20.18
C ALA A 84 5.51 -8.54 20.15
N ILE A 85 5.65 -9.30 19.06
CA ILE A 85 6.65 -10.35 18.92
C ILE A 85 7.91 -9.81 18.22
N SER A 86 7.74 -8.96 17.20
CA SER A 86 8.84 -8.37 16.45
C SER A 86 9.74 -7.55 17.37
N ASN A 87 11.03 -7.80 17.28
CA ASN A 87 12.00 -6.99 17.98
C ASN A 87 12.09 -5.62 17.32
N GLN A 88 11.64 -4.57 18.00
CA GLN A 88 11.42 -3.23 17.45
C GLN A 88 12.71 -2.44 17.14
N GLY A 89 13.86 -3.11 17.04
CA GLY A 89 15.12 -2.49 16.64
C GLY A 89 15.12 -2.20 15.14
N GLY A 90 14.82 -0.97 14.74
CA GLY A 90 15.05 -0.53 13.35
C GLY A 90 16.54 -0.65 13.01
N GLY A 91 16.86 -1.25 11.87
CA GLY A 91 18.20 -1.27 11.34
C GLY A 91 18.67 0.16 11.01
N SER A 92 19.88 0.48 11.42
CA SER A 92 20.54 1.75 11.13
C SER A 92 21.68 1.60 10.11
N LEU A 93 21.74 0.44 9.47
CA LEU A 93 22.73 0.22 8.43
C LEU A 93 22.50 1.22 7.29
N VAL A 94 23.57 1.85 6.86
CA VAL A 94 23.56 2.61 5.60
C VAL A 94 23.92 1.62 4.52
N PRO A 95 23.01 1.38 3.59
CA PRO A 95 23.28 0.44 2.51
C PRO A 95 24.49 0.90 1.69
N ASP A 96 25.36 -0.04 1.36
CA ASP A 96 26.43 0.18 0.39
C ASP A 96 25.87 0.21 -1.04
N GLN A 97 26.74 0.60 -2.00
CA GLN A 97 26.32 0.66 -3.40
C GLN A 97 25.93 -0.72 -3.97
N LEU A 98 26.56 -1.79 -3.50
CA LEU A 98 26.23 -3.14 -3.92
C LEU A 98 24.87 -3.57 -3.39
N GLY A 99 24.57 -3.27 -2.13
CA GLY A 99 23.25 -3.54 -1.53
C GLY A 99 22.13 -2.84 -2.29
N TRP A 100 22.32 -1.57 -2.63
CA TRP A 100 21.36 -0.82 -3.46
C TRP A 100 21.18 -1.44 -4.84
N LEU A 101 22.29 -1.79 -5.51
CA LEU A 101 22.24 -2.38 -6.85
C LEU A 101 21.49 -3.72 -6.82
N LEU A 102 21.81 -4.59 -5.87
CA LEU A 102 21.15 -5.90 -5.72
C LEU A 102 19.66 -5.74 -5.42
N MET A 103 19.29 -4.83 -4.53
CA MET A 103 17.89 -4.53 -4.20
C MET A 103 17.13 -4.04 -5.43
N VAL A 104 17.68 -3.09 -6.18
CA VAL A 104 17.03 -2.55 -7.40
C VAL A 104 16.88 -3.65 -8.46
N ILE A 105 17.91 -4.44 -8.72
CA ILE A 105 17.83 -5.56 -9.69
C ILE A 105 16.76 -6.55 -9.26
N ALA A 106 16.74 -6.96 -7.99
CA ALA A 106 15.78 -7.94 -7.47
C ALA A 106 14.34 -7.41 -7.57
N THR A 107 14.11 -6.16 -7.14
CA THR A 107 12.75 -5.56 -7.12
C THR A 107 12.24 -5.22 -8.52
N VAL A 108 13.10 -4.69 -9.40
CA VAL A 108 12.74 -4.46 -10.81
C VAL A 108 12.48 -5.78 -11.52
N GLY A 109 13.30 -6.81 -11.27
CA GLY A 109 13.09 -8.15 -11.82
C GLY A 109 11.77 -8.78 -11.34
N ALA A 110 11.48 -8.68 -10.05
CA ALA A 110 10.22 -9.16 -9.47
C ALA A 110 9.00 -8.40 -10.03
N ALA A 111 9.07 -7.07 -10.12
CA ALA A 111 8.01 -6.26 -10.70
C ALA A 111 7.81 -6.57 -12.19
N ALA A 112 8.89 -6.73 -12.97
CA ALA A 112 8.83 -7.12 -14.37
C ALA A 112 8.22 -8.53 -14.55
N LEU A 113 8.55 -9.47 -13.67
CA LEU A 113 7.92 -10.79 -13.65
C LEU A 113 6.41 -10.68 -13.39
N CYS A 114 6.00 -9.91 -12.37
CA CYS A 114 4.57 -9.66 -12.10
C CYS A 114 3.86 -9.06 -13.33
N VAL A 115 4.45 -8.04 -13.97
CA VAL A 115 3.90 -7.44 -15.19
C VAL A 115 3.81 -8.43 -16.33
N SER A 116 4.78 -9.32 -16.47
CA SER A 116 4.78 -10.37 -17.49
C SER A 116 3.67 -11.40 -17.24
N LEU A 117 3.50 -11.84 -16.00
CA LEU A 117 2.41 -12.72 -15.59
C LEU A 117 1.03 -12.08 -15.75
N ALA A 118 0.94 -10.75 -15.56
CA ALA A 118 -0.29 -10.01 -15.82
C ALA A 118 -0.74 -10.05 -17.27
N ARG A 119 0.15 -10.35 -18.25
CA ARG A 119 -0.21 -10.47 -19.67
C ARG A 119 -0.92 -11.77 -20.00
N VAL A 120 -0.75 -12.81 -19.15
CA VAL A 120 -1.17 -14.19 -19.42
C VAL A 120 -2.21 -14.61 -18.40
N GLY A 121 -3.33 -14.05 -18.23
CA GLY A 121 -4.27 -14.46 -17.20
C GLY A 121 -5.68 -13.92 -17.39
N SER A 122 -6.61 -14.44 -16.59
CA SER A 122 -7.96 -13.89 -16.47
C SER A 122 -7.92 -12.48 -15.86
N ARG A 123 -8.97 -11.68 -16.08
CA ARG A 123 -9.04 -10.29 -15.59
C ARG A 123 -8.69 -10.12 -14.10
N PRO A 124 -9.17 -10.97 -13.16
CA PRO A 124 -8.78 -10.86 -11.76
C PRO A 124 -7.29 -11.08 -11.50
N TRP A 125 -6.68 -12.07 -12.17
CA TRP A 125 -5.26 -12.36 -12.05
C TRP A 125 -4.39 -11.24 -12.62
N ARG A 126 -4.79 -10.66 -13.76
CA ARG A 126 -4.10 -9.51 -14.35
C ARG A 126 -4.08 -8.31 -13.38
N SER A 127 -5.25 -8.01 -12.78
CA SER A 127 -5.39 -6.96 -11.78
C SER A 127 -4.52 -7.22 -10.55
N ALA A 128 -4.52 -8.45 -10.03
CA ALA A 128 -3.70 -8.84 -8.88
C ALA A 128 -2.20 -8.73 -9.17
N TRP A 129 -1.72 -9.19 -10.33
CA TRP A 129 -0.30 -9.11 -10.68
C TRP A 129 0.19 -7.68 -10.87
N TYR A 130 -0.60 -6.81 -11.52
CA TYR A 130 -0.27 -5.37 -11.57
C TYR A 130 -0.30 -4.73 -10.18
N GLY A 131 -1.21 -5.14 -9.30
CA GLY A 131 -1.25 -4.71 -7.90
C GLY A 131 0.00 -5.12 -7.14
N ALA A 132 0.48 -6.37 -7.32
CA ALA A 132 1.72 -6.84 -6.74
C ALA A 132 2.95 -6.05 -7.24
N ALA A 133 3.01 -5.78 -8.55
CA ALA A 133 4.08 -4.95 -9.11
C ALA A 133 4.07 -3.52 -8.55
N ALA A 134 2.89 -2.93 -8.37
CA ALA A 134 2.73 -1.61 -7.76
C ALA A 134 3.20 -1.61 -6.29
N ALA A 135 2.84 -2.65 -5.53
CA ALA A 135 3.26 -2.83 -4.15
C ALA A 135 4.79 -2.89 -4.01
N ILE A 136 5.45 -3.68 -4.87
CA ILE A 136 6.92 -3.75 -4.90
C ILE A 136 7.53 -2.36 -5.14
N ALA A 137 6.98 -1.58 -6.08
CA ALA A 137 7.46 -0.24 -6.36
C ALA A 137 7.24 0.73 -5.18
N PHE A 138 6.12 0.62 -4.46
CA PHE A 138 5.88 1.42 -3.25
C PHE A 138 6.80 1.01 -2.10
N ALA A 139 7.07 -0.29 -1.92
CA ALA A 139 8.05 -0.76 -0.94
C ALA A 139 9.47 -0.21 -1.22
N VAL A 140 9.88 -0.14 -2.49
CA VAL A 140 11.13 0.50 -2.92
C VAL A 140 11.12 2.01 -2.61
N SER A 141 10.01 2.69 -2.88
CA SER A 141 9.84 4.11 -2.53
C SER A 141 9.99 4.35 -1.02
N ALA A 142 9.41 3.49 -0.19
CA ALA A 142 9.54 3.54 1.26
C ALA A 142 10.98 3.25 1.73
N ALA A 143 11.70 2.35 1.06
CA ALA A 143 13.11 2.10 1.32
C ALA A 143 13.98 3.35 1.04
N PHE A 144 13.77 4.02 -0.09
CA PHE A 144 14.43 5.28 -0.40
C PHE A 144 14.06 6.39 0.61
N MET A 145 12.81 6.40 1.07
CA MET A 145 12.35 7.32 2.11
C MET A 145 13.10 7.09 3.42
N LYS A 146 13.22 5.83 3.87
CA LYS A 146 14.01 5.45 5.06
C LYS A 146 15.48 5.87 4.92
N ALA A 147 16.11 5.60 3.78
CA ALA A 147 17.49 6.01 3.53
C ALA A 147 17.64 7.54 3.56
N SER A 148 16.67 8.28 3.02
CA SER A 148 16.67 9.74 3.05
C SER A 148 16.61 10.30 4.48
N THR A 149 15.84 9.68 5.39
CA THR A 149 15.84 10.11 6.81
C THR A 149 17.20 9.91 7.46
N VAL A 150 17.86 8.78 7.22
CA VAL A 150 19.21 8.50 7.74
C VAL A 150 20.24 9.51 7.22
N LEU A 151 20.15 9.90 5.94
CA LEU A 151 21.02 10.92 5.35
C LEU A 151 20.82 12.30 5.98
N VAL A 152 19.57 12.70 6.24
CA VAL A 152 19.26 13.98 6.90
C VAL A 152 19.86 14.04 8.30
N HIS A 153 19.81 12.95 9.06
CA HIS A 153 20.45 12.90 10.39
C HIS A 153 21.97 13.05 10.35
N ARG A 154 22.62 12.65 9.25
CA ARG A 154 24.08 12.73 9.12
C ARG A 154 24.60 14.06 8.57
N GLY A 155 23.87 14.69 7.65
CA GLY A 155 24.34 15.86 6.93
C GLY A 155 23.32 17.00 6.79
N GLY A 156 22.17 16.88 7.48
CA GLY A 156 21.10 17.89 7.41
C GLY A 156 20.33 17.88 6.07
N LEU A 157 19.40 18.81 5.94
CA LEU A 157 18.53 18.92 4.75
C LEU A 157 19.27 19.13 3.42
N PRO A 158 20.41 19.85 3.34
CA PRO A 158 21.09 20.06 2.07
C PRO A 158 21.55 18.77 1.39
N VAL A 159 21.80 17.70 2.16
CA VAL A 159 22.24 16.39 1.65
C VAL A 159 21.21 15.77 0.72
N LEU A 160 19.91 16.05 0.94
CA LEU A 160 18.82 15.55 0.09
C LEU A 160 18.94 15.95 -1.39
N PHE A 161 19.65 17.06 -1.69
CA PHE A 161 19.82 17.54 -3.06
C PHE A 161 21.04 16.94 -3.76
N THR A 162 21.97 16.33 -3.01
CA THR A 162 23.24 15.79 -3.53
C THR A 162 23.24 14.27 -3.65
N HIS A 163 22.27 13.61 -3.05
CA HIS A 163 22.13 12.15 -3.05
C HIS A 163 20.99 11.69 -3.93
N PHE A 164 21.05 10.43 -4.39
CA PHE A 164 20.06 9.87 -5.33
C PHE A 164 18.77 9.37 -4.66
N GLU A 165 18.79 9.10 -3.36
CA GLU A 165 17.69 8.48 -2.62
C GLU A 165 16.39 9.30 -2.69
N PRO A 166 16.39 10.63 -2.50
CA PRO A 166 15.16 11.42 -2.63
C PRO A 166 14.55 11.38 -4.03
N TYR A 167 15.39 11.32 -5.05
CA TYR A 167 14.92 11.15 -6.43
C TYR A 167 14.36 9.75 -6.67
N GLY A 168 14.95 8.75 -6.00
CA GLY A 168 14.45 7.37 -5.98
C GLY A 168 13.03 7.26 -5.43
N ILE A 169 12.68 8.04 -4.39
CA ILE A 169 11.30 8.12 -3.85
C ILE A 169 10.33 8.51 -4.96
N ALA A 170 10.65 9.58 -5.71
CA ALA A 170 9.78 10.08 -6.77
C ALA A 170 9.64 9.06 -7.91
N VAL A 171 10.74 8.49 -8.37
CA VAL A 171 10.75 7.53 -9.49
C VAL A 171 9.98 6.25 -9.12
N ALA A 172 10.28 5.66 -7.96
CA ALA A 172 9.62 4.45 -7.50
C ALA A 172 8.13 4.70 -7.16
N GLY A 173 7.82 5.84 -6.51
CA GLY A 173 6.45 6.23 -6.20
C GLY A 173 5.60 6.46 -7.46
N LEU A 174 6.12 7.16 -8.46
CA LEU A 174 5.43 7.37 -9.74
C LEU A 174 5.25 6.05 -10.51
N ALA A 175 6.26 5.17 -10.52
CA ALA A 175 6.15 3.84 -11.09
C ALA A 175 5.06 3.02 -10.38
N GLY A 176 5.02 3.06 -9.06
CA GLY A 176 3.97 2.43 -8.24
C GLY A 176 2.58 2.94 -8.58
N LEU A 177 2.41 4.26 -8.66
CA LEU A 177 1.15 4.88 -9.05
C LEU A 177 0.71 4.46 -10.46
N PHE A 178 1.65 4.47 -11.42
CA PHE A 178 1.37 4.03 -12.77
C PHE A 178 0.92 2.55 -12.84
N LEU A 179 1.62 1.68 -12.12
CA LEU A 179 1.27 0.26 -12.04
C LEU A 179 -0.07 0.04 -11.32
N ALA A 180 -0.36 0.78 -10.25
CA ALA A 180 -1.64 0.73 -9.55
C ALA A 180 -2.80 1.16 -10.45
N GLN A 181 -2.63 2.21 -11.26
CA GLN A 181 -3.64 2.62 -12.23
C GLN A 181 -3.89 1.51 -13.28
N ASN A 182 -2.84 0.86 -13.76
CA ASN A 182 -2.98 -0.28 -14.66
C ASN A 182 -3.67 -1.47 -13.99
N ALA A 183 -3.42 -1.70 -12.70
CA ALA A 183 -4.10 -2.74 -11.92
C ALA A 183 -5.61 -2.50 -11.86
N PHE A 184 -6.04 -1.27 -11.57
CA PHE A 184 -7.46 -0.90 -11.52
C PHE A 184 -8.16 -0.99 -12.87
N LEU A 185 -7.45 -0.73 -13.97
CA LEU A 185 -7.99 -0.86 -15.33
C LEU A 185 -8.01 -2.31 -15.83
N ALA A 186 -7.12 -3.17 -15.33
CA ALA A 186 -6.96 -4.53 -15.81
C ALA A 186 -8.05 -5.49 -15.32
N GLY A 187 -8.70 -5.22 -14.19
CA GLY A 187 -9.72 -6.09 -13.62
C GLY A 187 -10.38 -5.55 -12.33
N PRO A 188 -10.96 -6.43 -11.51
CA PRO A 188 -11.64 -6.02 -10.29
C PRO A 188 -10.70 -5.29 -9.30
N ILE A 189 -11.13 -4.15 -8.80
CA ILE A 189 -10.39 -3.34 -7.82
C ILE A 189 -10.08 -4.16 -6.55
N THR A 190 -10.98 -5.05 -6.15
CA THR A 190 -10.78 -5.93 -4.99
C THR A 190 -9.55 -6.82 -5.14
N ALA A 191 -9.28 -7.35 -6.34
CA ALA A 191 -8.13 -8.20 -6.58
C ALA A 191 -6.81 -7.39 -6.54
N SER A 192 -6.78 -6.20 -7.15
CA SER A 192 -5.61 -5.33 -7.10
C SER A 192 -5.32 -4.79 -5.70
N GLN A 193 -6.36 -4.35 -4.97
CA GLN A 193 -6.21 -3.85 -3.62
C GLN A 193 -5.73 -4.94 -2.65
N ALA A 194 -6.33 -6.14 -2.71
CA ALA A 194 -5.90 -7.26 -1.88
C ALA A 194 -4.42 -7.61 -2.14
N SER A 195 -4.02 -7.68 -3.41
CA SER A 195 -2.64 -7.94 -3.77
C SER A 195 -1.68 -6.83 -3.31
N LEU A 196 -2.06 -5.56 -3.52
CA LEU A 196 -1.26 -4.40 -3.14
C LEU A 196 -1.01 -4.39 -1.62
N VAL A 197 -2.06 -4.50 -0.84
CA VAL A 197 -1.99 -4.40 0.63
C VAL A 197 -1.26 -5.58 1.28
N ILE A 198 -1.23 -6.75 0.63
CA ILE A 198 -0.49 -7.92 1.12
C ILE A 198 0.99 -7.85 0.71
N VAL A 199 1.26 -7.53 -0.56
CA VAL A 199 2.61 -7.59 -1.11
C VAL A 199 3.49 -6.45 -0.63
N ASP A 200 2.92 -5.25 -0.38
CA ASP A 200 3.69 -4.08 0.07
C ASP A 200 4.41 -4.32 1.41
N PRO A 201 3.74 -4.72 2.51
CA PRO A 201 4.45 -5.01 3.74
C PRO A 201 5.43 -6.19 3.62
N LEU A 202 5.11 -7.22 2.83
CA LEU A 202 6.02 -8.35 2.62
C LEU A 202 7.30 -7.92 1.90
N ALA A 203 7.18 -7.16 0.80
CA ALA A 203 8.31 -6.63 0.07
C ALA A 203 9.14 -5.67 0.96
N SER A 204 8.46 -4.83 1.74
CA SER A 204 9.11 -3.89 2.66
C SER A 204 9.87 -4.59 3.79
N ILE A 205 9.33 -5.68 4.34
CA ILE A 205 10.02 -6.50 5.35
C ILE A 205 11.29 -7.12 4.74
N ILE A 206 11.20 -7.70 3.54
CA ILE A 206 12.34 -8.29 2.84
C ILE A 206 13.43 -7.24 2.61
N ILE A 207 13.04 -6.04 2.15
CA ILE A 207 13.96 -4.93 1.94
C ILE A 207 14.53 -4.43 3.28
N GLY A 208 13.70 -4.28 4.32
CA GLY A 208 14.09 -3.83 5.64
C GLY A 208 15.17 -4.72 6.25
N VAL A 209 14.96 -6.02 6.24
CA VAL A 209 15.91 -7.00 6.75
C VAL A 209 17.16 -7.08 5.86
N GLY A 210 17.00 -7.17 4.54
CA GLY A 210 18.11 -7.39 3.62
C GLY A 210 18.97 -6.16 3.40
N LEU A 211 18.40 -4.96 3.40
CA LEU A 211 19.12 -3.73 3.06
C LEU A 211 19.50 -2.90 4.28
N PHE A 212 18.59 -2.78 5.27
CA PHE A 212 18.81 -1.95 6.46
C PHE A 212 19.23 -2.74 7.69
N GLY A 213 19.21 -4.08 7.61
CA GLY A 213 19.53 -4.93 8.74
C GLY A 213 18.49 -4.82 9.86
N ASP A 214 17.21 -4.61 9.48
CA ASP A 214 16.11 -4.63 10.45
C ASP A 214 16.12 -5.99 11.17
N ASN A 215 16.11 -5.98 12.50
CA ASN A 215 16.19 -7.19 13.29
C ASN A 215 14.82 -7.85 13.39
N LEU A 216 14.65 -8.98 12.69
CA LEU A 216 13.65 -9.95 13.07
C LEU A 216 14.18 -10.82 14.22
N ARG A 217 13.31 -11.29 15.11
CA ARG A 217 13.70 -12.20 16.18
C ARG A 217 14.44 -13.40 15.62
N GLY A 218 15.63 -13.71 16.18
CA GLY A 218 16.42 -14.83 15.74
C GLY A 218 15.77 -16.19 16.09
N GLY A 219 15.91 -17.14 15.16
CA GLY A 219 15.45 -18.52 15.32
C GLY A 219 14.27 -18.88 14.42
N ILE A 220 14.26 -20.13 13.96
CA ILE A 220 13.24 -20.66 13.03
C ILE A 220 11.82 -20.53 13.60
N GLY A 221 11.65 -20.74 14.91
CA GLY A 221 10.36 -20.62 15.57
C GLY A 221 9.81 -19.18 15.57
N ALA A 222 10.67 -18.18 15.73
CA ALA A 222 10.28 -16.78 15.71
C ALA A 222 9.90 -16.34 14.28
N LEU A 223 10.68 -16.74 13.29
CA LEU A 223 10.35 -16.48 11.88
C LEU A 223 9.03 -17.12 11.44
N ALA A 224 8.77 -18.36 11.92
CA ALA A 224 7.50 -19.04 11.67
C ALA A 224 6.32 -18.29 12.31
N LEU A 225 6.54 -17.73 13.50
CA LEU A 225 5.51 -16.96 14.20
C LEU A 225 5.26 -15.62 13.55
N ASP A 226 6.31 -14.90 13.12
CA ASP A 226 6.20 -13.66 12.34
C ASP A 226 5.45 -13.92 11.01
N ALA A 227 5.78 -15.00 10.32
CA ALA A 227 5.07 -15.40 9.10
C ALA A 227 3.60 -15.75 9.36
N ALA A 228 3.29 -16.44 10.46
CA ALA A 228 1.91 -16.79 10.84
C ALA A 228 1.08 -15.54 11.17
N THR A 229 1.65 -14.57 11.88
CA THR A 229 0.97 -13.32 12.22
C THR A 229 0.73 -12.43 11.00
N LEU A 230 1.68 -12.35 10.07
CA LEU A 230 1.52 -11.68 8.78
C LEU A 230 0.48 -12.39 7.90
N ALA A 231 0.45 -13.71 7.90
CA ALA A 231 -0.58 -14.47 7.20
C ALA A 231 -1.97 -14.22 7.80
N LEU A 232 -2.10 -14.17 9.13
CA LEU A 232 -3.33 -13.84 9.82
C LEU A 232 -3.82 -12.43 9.48
N MET A 233 -2.92 -11.45 9.50
CA MET A 233 -3.19 -10.07 9.09
C MET A 233 -3.66 -10.03 7.63
N SER A 234 -2.94 -10.69 6.72
CA SER A 234 -3.27 -10.76 5.30
C SER A 234 -4.64 -11.41 5.05
N LEU A 235 -4.98 -12.46 5.81
CA LEU A 235 -6.30 -13.10 5.72
C LEU A 235 -7.41 -12.11 6.12
N GLY A 236 -7.23 -11.37 7.21
CA GLY A 236 -8.16 -10.33 7.63
C GLY A 236 -8.37 -9.26 6.55
N LEU A 237 -7.30 -8.83 5.90
CA LEU A 237 -7.33 -7.87 4.80
C LEU A 237 -8.06 -8.41 3.57
N VAL A 238 -7.82 -9.66 3.18
CA VAL A 238 -8.55 -10.30 2.09
C VAL A 238 -10.04 -10.31 2.38
N VAL A 239 -10.44 -10.67 3.60
CA VAL A 239 -11.85 -10.64 4.01
C VAL A 239 -12.41 -9.22 3.90
N LEU A 240 -11.66 -8.21 4.33
CA LEU A 240 -12.07 -6.81 4.25
C LEU A 240 -12.20 -6.33 2.79
N CYS A 241 -11.23 -6.62 1.94
CA CYS A 241 -11.23 -6.24 0.52
C CYS A 241 -12.40 -6.85 -0.26
N HIS A 242 -12.86 -8.04 0.13
CA HIS A 242 -14.01 -8.72 -0.48
C HIS A 242 -15.36 -8.34 0.18
N SER A 243 -15.35 -7.40 1.11
CA SER A 243 -16.57 -7.01 1.80
C SER A 243 -17.47 -6.15 0.91
N PRO A 244 -18.81 -6.27 1.05
CA PRO A 244 -19.77 -5.43 0.33
C PRO A 244 -19.59 -3.93 0.57
N LEU A 245 -19.00 -3.53 1.69
CA LEU A 245 -18.70 -2.14 2.03
C LEU A 245 -17.70 -1.51 1.06
N ILE A 246 -16.62 -2.23 0.72
CA ILE A 246 -15.56 -1.74 -0.16
C ILE A 246 -15.96 -1.96 -1.62
N VAL A 247 -16.52 -3.12 -1.96
CA VAL A 247 -16.97 -3.46 -3.32
C VAL A 247 -18.03 -2.47 -3.82
N ASN A 248 -19.01 -2.12 -2.98
CA ASN A 248 -20.13 -1.24 -3.37
C ASN A 248 -19.78 0.26 -3.46
N THR A 249 -18.55 0.64 -3.17
CA THR A 249 -18.07 2.03 -3.34
C THR A 249 -17.48 2.29 -4.72
N SER A 250 -17.27 1.26 -5.55
CA SER A 250 -16.74 1.45 -6.90
C SER A 250 -17.68 2.26 -7.78
N PRO A 251 -17.17 3.22 -8.58
CA PRO A 251 -17.98 4.04 -9.48
C PRO A 251 -18.77 3.21 -10.50
N GLU A 252 -18.23 2.08 -10.94
CA GLU A 252 -18.85 1.17 -11.91
C GLU A 252 -20.15 0.56 -11.38
N ASP A 253 -20.16 0.13 -10.12
CA ASP A 253 -21.37 -0.45 -9.51
C ASP A 253 -22.47 0.58 -9.33
N ARG A 254 -22.12 1.85 -9.15
CA ARG A 254 -23.11 2.95 -9.11
C ARG A 254 -23.75 3.17 -10.47
N LEU A 255 -22.97 3.12 -11.55
CA LEU A 255 -23.47 3.28 -12.92
C LEU A 255 -24.35 2.10 -13.33
N VAL A 256 -23.94 0.88 -13.02
CA VAL A 256 -24.75 -0.33 -13.29
C VAL A 256 -26.07 -0.32 -12.51
N ARG A 257 -26.06 0.07 -11.25
CA ARG A 257 -27.32 0.21 -10.48
C ARG A 257 -28.21 1.35 -10.97
N ALA A 258 -27.61 2.47 -11.37
CA ALA A 258 -28.37 3.57 -11.95
C ALA A 258 -29.03 3.14 -13.26
N SER A 259 -28.33 2.42 -14.14
CA SER A 259 -28.90 1.90 -15.38
C SER A 259 -30.02 0.88 -15.15
N HIS A 260 -29.86 -0.02 -14.19
CA HIS A 260 -30.92 -0.97 -13.81
C HIS A 260 -32.15 -0.29 -13.19
N ARG A 261 -31.95 0.82 -12.45
CA ARG A 261 -33.04 1.59 -11.88
C ARG A 261 -33.86 2.30 -12.97
N VAL A 262 -33.15 2.94 -13.89
CA VAL A 262 -33.79 3.60 -15.06
C VAL A 262 -34.52 2.58 -15.94
N ALA A 263 -33.95 1.40 -16.17
CA ALA A 263 -34.60 0.33 -16.94
C ALA A 263 -35.85 -0.21 -16.26
N ARG A 264 -35.85 -0.33 -14.92
CA ARG A 264 -37.08 -0.73 -14.17
C ARG A 264 -38.18 0.33 -14.19
N GLU A 265 -37.79 1.60 -14.07
CA GLU A 265 -38.74 2.71 -14.15
C GLU A 265 -39.37 2.83 -15.55
N ALA A 266 -38.59 2.55 -16.62
CA ALA A 266 -39.09 2.50 -18.00
C ALA A 266 -39.96 1.28 -18.31
N GLN A 267 -39.88 0.18 -17.54
CA GLN A 267 -40.77 -0.98 -17.69
C GLN A 267 -42.06 -0.87 -16.86
N ALA A 268 -42.12 0.07 -15.94
CA ALA A 268 -43.28 0.30 -15.06
C ALA A 268 -44.18 1.44 -15.54
N SER A 269 -43.74 2.22 -16.56
CA SER A 269 -44.49 3.23 -17.29
C SER A 269 -45.06 2.67 -18.58
#